data_245ce4ea67502cc4a4036c6be907fac0
#
_entry.id   245ce4ea67502cc4a4036c6be907fac0
#
_cell.length_a   1.000
_cell.length_b   1.000
_cell.length_c   1.000
_cell.angle_alpha   90.00
_cell.angle_beta   90.00
_cell.angle_gamma   90.00
#
_symmetry.space_group_name_H-M   'P 1'
#
loop_
_entity.id
_entity.type
_entity.pdbx_description
1 polymer ?
#
loop_
_entity_poly.entity_id
_entity_poly.type
_entity_poly.pdbx_seq_one_letter_code
_entity_poly.pdbx_strand_id
1 'polypeptide(L)'
;MTPEIRAAHFQLTVRCNLKCSFCGQSRGMAGCAANEITAAQWLDYASQLRKLAPAGEKVTITLWGGEPMLYDDFCLLAEELHKAGHPLHIVTNGTEIQKASDVLCRCFDRIFISLDGMRDDHDAIRGEGVFDKVRKNLELLRERNGKLTFLCTVSDRNVEKAALLPLQMAELGCDEVVLQQLMYLSSAEIEKYRRFSLENFGTDYPELTGWCRDDDASYRQKLNDMLREFEKTTYPISVKFTPHAYWFGMDSEGCKKQLERIHIRHDGELGFCTDYFGFSAGNVKNAPLIDLLTNERSSIFRSAARDHQLPVCDHCPWRLQ
;
A
#
# COMPACT_ATOMS: atom_id res chain seq x y z
N MET A 1 23.37 14.53 6.63
CA MET A 1 22.26 15.35 6.11
C MET A 1 20.97 14.87 6.73
N THR A 2 20.10 15.79 7.18
CA THR A 2 18.77 15.44 7.67
C THR A 2 17.96 14.85 6.52
N PRO A 3 17.29 13.70 6.69
CA PRO A 3 16.49 13.11 5.64
C PRO A 3 15.28 14.01 5.36
N GLU A 4 14.98 14.23 4.07
CA GLU A 4 13.80 14.94 3.62
C GLU A 4 12.68 13.95 3.36
N ILE A 5 11.55 14.12 4.05
CA ILE A 5 10.40 13.22 3.95
C ILE A 5 9.27 13.90 3.15
N ARG A 6 8.85 13.27 2.06
CA ARG A 6 7.77 13.75 1.18
C ARG A 6 6.45 12.98 1.39
N ALA A 7 6.53 11.74 1.86
CA ALA A 7 5.36 10.91 2.08
C ALA A 7 5.48 10.05 3.34
N ALA A 8 4.38 9.86 4.03
CA ALA A 8 4.27 8.96 5.16
C ALA A 8 3.05 8.04 5.01
N HIS A 9 3.24 6.76 5.28
CA HIS A 9 2.16 5.79 5.33
C HIS A 9 1.87 5.47 6.80
N PHE A 10 0.65 5.77 7.25
CA PHE A 10 0.16 5.47 8.59
C PHE A 10 -0.72 4.22 8.54
N GLN A 11 -0.21 3.09 9.03
CA GLN A 11 -1.00 1.88 9.20
C GLN A 11 -1.81 2.02 10.50
N LEU A 12 -3.04 2.51 10.41
CA LEU A 12 -3.84 2.84 11.58
C LEU A 12 -4.20 1.62 12.43
N THR A 13 -4.49 0.50 11.76
CA THR A 13 -4.94 -0.74 12.39
C THR A 13 -4.57 -1.95 11.52
N VAL A 14 -4.49 -3.11 12.12
CA VAL A 14 -4.45 -4.40 11.41
C VAL A 14 -5.82 -5.08 11.37
N ARG A 15 -6.82 -4.52 12.03
CA ARG A 15 -8.20 -5.01 11.97
C ARG A 15 -8.74 -4.83 10.55
N CYS A 16 -9.34 -5.88 10.00
CA CYS A 16 -10.01 -5.85 8.71
C CYS A 16 -11.28 -6.69 8.76
N ASN A 17 -12.33 -6.21 8.13
CA ASN A 17 -13.59 -6.92 8.00
C ASN A 17 -13.65 -7.87 6.80
N LEU A 18 -12.57 -7.95 5.99
CA LEU A 18 -12.43 -8.87 4.88
C LEU A 18 -11.26 -9.83 5.08
N LYS A 19 -11.31 -10.96 4.36
CA LYS A 19 -10.27 -11.99 4.31
C LYS A 19 -9.89 -12.31 2.87
N CYS A 20 -9.37 -11.31 2.14
CA CYS A 20 -9.03 -11.43 0.73
C CYS A 20 -8.03 -12.57 0.51
N SER A 21 -8.20 -13.32 -0.58
CA SER A 21 -7.49 -14.58 -0.83
C SER A 21 -5.96 -14.45 -0.97
N PHE A 22 -5.46 -13.26 -1.32
CA PHE A 22 -4.02 -12.97 -1.46
C PHE A 22 -3.45 -12.08 -0.36
N CYS A 23 -4.27 -11.63 0.60
CA CYS A 23 -3.84 -10.60 1.56
C CYS A 23 -2.87 -11.17 2.59
N GLY A 24 -1.66 -10.62 2.68
CA GLY A 24 -0.67 -10.98 3.68
C GLY A 24 -1.16 -10.75 5.12
N GLN A 25 -1.94 -9.68 5.36
CA GLN A 25 -2.49 -9.41 6.69
C GLN A 25 -3.44 -10.51 7.17
N SER A 26 -4.31 -11.02 6.30
CA SER A 26 -5.20 -12.13 6.64
C SER A 26 -4.47 -13.47 6.83
N ARG A 27 -3.21 -13.53 6.44
CA ARG A 27 -2.30 -14.68 6.61
C ARG A 27 -1.34 -14.52 7.79
N GLY A 28 -1.62 -13.57 8.69
CA GLY A 28 -0.84 -13.36 9.92
C GLY A 28 0.37 -12.44 9.78
N MET A 29 0.64 -11.87 8.61
CA MET A 29 1.80 -10.97 8.39
C MET A 29 1.65 -9.59 9.03
N ALA A 30 0.46 -9.23 9.49
CA ALA A 30 0.18 -7.89 10.00
C ALA A 30 0.45 -7.71 11.50
N GLY A 31 0.67 -8.80 12.22
CA GLY A 31 0.83 -8.75 13.68
C GLY A 31 -0.50 -8.71 14.45
N CYS A 32 -0.42 -8.38 15.73
CA CYS A 32 -1.58 -8.31 16.64
C CYS A 32 -2.17 -6.89 16.66
N ALA A 33 -3.50 -6.78 16.73
CA ALA A 33 -4.21 -5.50 16.85
C ALA A 33 -4.03 -4.79 18.21
N ALA A 34 -3.29 -5.37 19.14
CA ALA A 34 -2.99 -4.73 20.40
C ALA A 34 -2.03 -3.54 20.25
N ASN A 35 -2.12 -2.58 21.16
CA ASN A 35 -1.20 -1.43 21.25
C ASN A 35 -1.27 -0.46 20.05
N GLU A 36 -2.41 -0.31 19.41
CA GLU A 36 -2.59 0.69 18.35
C GLU A 36 -2.19 2.09 18.84
N ILE A 37 -1.58 2.86 17.95
CA ILE A 37 -1.23 4.27 18.18
C ILE A 37 -2.53 5.07 18.32
N THR A 38 -2.62 5.94 19.32
CA THR A 38 -3.78 6.84 19.52
C THR A 38 -3.79 7.98 18.49
N ALA A 39 -4.97 8.59 18.28
CA ALA A 39 -5.08 9.76 17.39
C ALA A 39 -4.13 10.90 17.79
N ALA A 40 -4.00 11.17 19.09
CA ALA A 40 -3.07 12.19 19.60
C ALA A 40 -1.60 11.90 19.26
N GLN A 41 -1.19 10.64 19.35
CA GLN A 41 0.17 10.23 18.96
C GLN A 41 0.37 10.33 17.44
N TRP A 42 -0.61 9.95 16.61
CA TRP A 42 -0.54 10.14 15.17
C TRP A 42 -0.38 11.60 14.77
N LEU A 43 -1.08 12.50 15.44
CA LEU A 43 -0.97 13.95 15.21
C LEU A 43 0.40 14.50 15.64
N ASP A 44 0.98 13.98 16.72
CA ASP A 44 2.34 14.34 17.13
C ASP A 44 3.36 13.91 16.07
N TYR A 45 3.26 12.67 15.55
CA TYR A 45 4.15 12.21 14.47
C TYR A 45 3.98 13.04 13.19
N ALA A 46 2.76 13.39 12.81
CA ALA A 46 2.51 14.30 11.69
C ALA A 46 3.16 15.67 11.90
N SER A 47 3.12 16.20 13.13
CA SER A 47 3.82 17.45 13.48
C SER A 47 5.35 17.33 13.36
N GLN A 48 5.93 16.20 13.77
CA GLN A 48 7.36 15.92 13.57
C GLN A 48 7.72 15.84 12.08
N LEU A 49 6.87 15.20 11.25
CA LEU A 49 7.06 15.09 9.80
C LEU A 49 7.09 16.45 9.10
N ARG A 50 6.31 17.43 9.55
CA ARG A 50 6.34 18.79 8.98
C ARG A 50 7.73 19.43 9.06
N LYS A 51 8.52 19.11 10.09
CA LYS A 51 9.88 19.61 10.27
C LYS A 51 10.90 18.87 9.37
N LEU A 52 10.50 17.73 8.83
CA LEU A 52 11.32 16.89 7.94
C LEU A 52 10.92 17.05 6.46
N ALA A 53 9.89 17.82 6.17
CA ALA A 53 9.49 18.13 4.80
C ALA A 53 10.55 19.02 4.12
N PRO A 54 10.78 18.86 2.80
CA PRO A 54 11.56 19.83 2.04
C PRO A 54 10.97 21.25 2.17
N ALA A 55 11.83 22.25 2.04
CA ALA A 55 11.39 23.64 2.19
C ALA A 55 10.26 24.01 1.22
N GLY A 56 9.14 24.48 1.77
CA GLY A 56 7.94 24.86 1.01
C GLY A 56 7.03 23.70 0.62
N GLU A 57 7.39 22.45 0.92
CA GLU A 57 6.59 21.27 0.64
C GLU A 57 5.81 20.80 1.88
N LYS A 58 4.83 19.94 1.64
CA LYS A 58 4.03 19.27 2.67
C LYS A 58 4.19 17.76 2.51
N VAL A 59 4.27 17.06 3.65
CA VAL A 59 4.30 15.59 3.64
C VAL A 59 2.90 15.08 3.33
N THR A 60 2.78 14.29 2.26
CA THR A 60 1.55 13.55 1.97
C THR A 60 1.39 12.40 2.95
N ILE A 61 0.24 12.29 3.60
CA ILE A 61 -0.05 11.21 4.53
C ILE A 61 -1.07 10.25 3.91
N THR A 62 -0.70 8.98 3.81
CA THR A 62 -1.62 7.91 3.36
C THR A 62 -2.10 7.13 4.57
N LEU A 63 -3.40 7.18 4.84
CA LEU A 63 -4.05 6.37 5.86
C LEU A 63 -4.41 5.01 5.26
N TRP A 64 -3.95 3.93 5.91
CA TRP A 64 -4.18 2.57 5.44
C TRP A 64 -4.14 1.58 6.61
N GLY A 65 -4.15 0.28 6.32
CA GLY A 65 -4.01 -0.75 7.35
C GLY A 65 -4.67 -2.06 6.93
N GLY A 66 -5.39 -2.70 7.84
CA GLY A 66 -6.40 -3.70 7.52
C GLY A 66 -7.53 -3.03 6.73
N GLU A 67 -8.47 -2.46 7.47
CA GLU A 67 -9.39 -1.45 6.94
C GLU A 67 -9.31 -0.20 7.82
N PRO A 68 -8.80 0.93 7.30
CA PRO A 68 -8.53 2.12 8.11
C PRO A 68 -9.78 2.69 8.79
N MET A 69 -10.96 2.56 8.19
CA MET A 69 -12.22 3.03 8.79
C MET A 69 -12.73 2.14 9.95
N LEU A 70 -12.00 1.08 10.32
CA LEU A 70 -12.19 0.35 11.57
C LEU A 70 -11.33 0.89 12.73
N TYR A 71 -10.48 1.87 12.48
CA TYR A 71 -9.80 2.62 13.54
C TYR A 71 -10.81 3.57 14.18
N ASP A 72 -10.95 3.51 15.50
CA ASP A 72 -12.07 4.14 16.21
C ASP A 72 -12.10 5.67 16.04
N ASP A 73 -10.92 6.33 16.06
CA ASP A 73 -10.77 7.78 15.90
C ASP A 73 -10.51 8.20 14.44
N PHE A 74 -10.87 7.39 13.44
CA PHE A 74 -10.55 7.66 12.03
C PHE A 74 -10.99 9.06 11.56
N CYS A 75 -12.23 9.42 11.79
CA CYS A 75 -12.77 10.71 11.35
C CYS A 75 -12.07 11.89 12.03
N LEU A 76 -11.88 11.82 13.34
CA LEU A 76 -11.16 12.84 14.11
C LEU A 76 -9.74 13.03 13.57
N LEU A 77 -9.01 11.92 13.40
CA LEU A 77 -7.64 11.96 12.90
C LEU A 77 -7.55 12.58 11.50
N ALA A 78 -8.42 12.16 10.59
CA ALA A 78 -8.43 12.67 9.21
C ALA A 78 -8.72 14.18 9.17
N GLU A 79 -9.71 14.65 9.93
CA GLU A 79 -10.05 16.07 10.01
C GLU A 79 -8.91 16.91 10.58
N GLU A 80 -8.27 16.46 11.64
CA GLU A 80 -7.16 17.19 12.27
C GLU A 80 -5.90 17.21 11.36
N LEU A 81 -5.58 16.11 10.67
CA LEU A 81 -4.50 16.07 9.68
C LEU A 81 -4.79 17.02 8.50
N HIS A 82 -6.03 17.05 8.02
CA HIS A 82 -6.46 17.98 6.96
C HIS A 82 -6.36 19.44 7.41
N LYS A 83 -6.84 19.79 8.61
CA LYS A 83 -6.69 21.12 9.22
C LYS A 83 -5.22 21.51 9.38
N ALA A 84 -4.35 20.56 9.71
CA ALA A 84 -2.90 20.77 9.76
C ALA A 84 -2.29 20.98 8.37
N GLY A 85 -3.07 20.79 7.29
CA GLY A 85 -2.71 21.08 5.91
C GLY A 85 -1.90 20.00 5.23
N HIS A 86 -1.89 18.77 5.73
CA HIS A 86 -1.31 17.63 5.03
C HIS A 86 -2.19 17.22 3.85
N PRO A 87 -1.62 16.96 2.66
CA PRO A 87 -2.34 16.22 1.62
C PRO A 87 -2.67 14.82 2.12
N LEU A 88 -3.94 14.42 2.03
CA LEU A 88 -4.41 13.15 2.57
C LEU A 88 -4.81 12.17 1.49
N HIS A 89 -4.29 10.95 1.61
CA HIS A 89 -4.71 9.80 0.82
C HIS A 89 -5.26 8.71 1.74
N ILE A 90 -6.17 7.88 1.24
CA ILE A 90 -6.65 6.68 1.92
C ILE A 90 -6.60 5.48 0.98
N VAL A 91 -6.24 4.32 1.52
CA VAL A 91 -6.42 3.01 0.85
C VAL A 91 -7.42 2.20 1.64
N THR A 92 -8.56 1.88 1.03
CA THR A 92 -9.69 1.19 1.67
C THR A 92 -10.25 0.07 0.79
N ASN A 93 -10.87 -0.90 1.41
CA ASN A 93 -11.67 -1.90 0.72
C ASN A 93 -13.05 -1.38 0.28
N GLY A 94 -13.44 -0.18 0.69
CA GLY A 94 -14.66 0.50 0.30
C GLY A 94 -15.94 0.04 1.00
N THR A 95 -15.87 -0.95 1.89
CA THR A 95 -17.08 -1.50 2.52
C THR A 95 -17.61 -0.66 3.68
N GLU A 96 -16.80 0.24 4.25
CA GLU A 96 -17.15 1.03 5.43
C GLU A 96 -17.29 2.54 5.15
N ILE A 97 -17.35 2.95 3.88
CA ILE A 97 -17.44 4.37 3.44
C ILE A 97 -18.59 5.12 4.11
N GLN A 98 -19.72 4.46 4.35
CA GLN A 98 -20.89 5.08 4.99
C GLN A 98 -20.58 5.63 6.41
N LYS A 99 -19.52 5.14 7.08
CA LYS A 99 -19.12 5.64 8.40
C LYS A 99 -18.40 6.99 8.35
N ALA A 100 -17.83 7.35 7.19
CA ALA A 100 -16.93 8.48 7.05
C ALA A 100 -17.11 9.24 5.72
N SER A 101 -18.25 9.09 5.03
CA SER A 101 -18.45 9.62 3.67
C SER A 101 -18.21 11.14 3.60
N ASP A 102 -18.72 11.91 4.54
CA ASP A 102 -18.52 13.36 4.60
C ASP A 102 -17.03 13.73 4.78
N VAL A 103 -16.32 13.05 5.67
CA VAL A 103 -14.88 13.26 5.89
C VAL A 103 -14.08 12.85 4.65
N LEU A 104 -14.43 11.73 4.02
CA LEU A 104 -13.79 11.29 2.77
C LEU A 104 -13.96 12.32 1.65
N CYS A 105 -15.15 12.86 1.50
CA CYS A 105 -15.45 13.87 0.46
C CYS A 105 -14.69 15.18 0.69
N ARG A 106 -14.59 15.65 1.94
CA ARG A 106 -14.04 16.97 2.26
C ARG A 106 -12.53 16.98 2.47
N CYS A 107 -11.97 15.94 3.09
CA CYS A 107 -10.62 15.97 3.64
C CYS A 107 -9.58 15.24 2.79
N PHE A 108 -9.96 14.39 1.87
CA PHE A 108 -9.00 13.56 1.13
C PHE A 108 -8.77 14.09 -0.29
N ASP A 109 -7.49 14.25 -0.66
CA ASP A 109 -7.06 14.58 -2.02
C ASP A 109 -7.11 13.37 -2.94
N ARG A 110 -6.98 12.16 -2.38
CA ARG A 110 -7.11 10.91 -3.15
C ARG A 110 -7.69 9.78 -2.32
N ILE A 111 -8.69 9.14 -2.88
CA ILE A 111 -9.34 7.96 -2.31
C ILE A 111 -9.02 6.77 -3.20
N PHE A 112 -8.25 5.82 -2.68
CA PHE A 112 -7.97 4.55 -3.34
C PHE A 112 -8.94 3.49 -2.82
N ILE A 113 -9.76 2.95 -3.71
CA ILE A 113 -10.66 1.84 -3.40
C ILE A 113 -10.17 0.58 -4.08
N SER A 114 -10.00 -0.46 -3.31
CA SER A 114 -9.62 -1.77 -3.83
C SER A 114 -10.78 -2.42 -4.59
N LEU A 115 -10.59 -2.63 -5.91
CA LEU A 115 -11.60 -3.26 -6.77
C LEU A 115 -10.91 -4.19 -7.78
N ASP A 116 -11.00 -5.52 -7.57
CA ASP A 116 -10.21 -6.50 -8.32
C ASP A 116 -10.96 -7.12 -9.51
N GLY A 117 -12.13 -6.65 -9.82
CA GLY A 117 -12.96 -7.12 -10.91
C GLY A 117 -14.38 -6.61 -10.82
N MET A 118 -15.24 -7.05 -11.71
CA MET A 118 -16.68 -6.91 -11.57
C MET A 118 -17.20 -7.95 -10.56
N ARG A 119 -18.49 -7.97 -10.29
CA ARG A 119 -19.12 -8.73 -9.20
C ARG A 119 -18.48 -10.10 -8.91
N ASP A 120 -18.54 -11.01 -9.87
CA ASP A 120 -18.17 -12.42 -9.64
C ASP A 120 -16.67 -12.57 -9.32
N ASP A 121 -15.81 -11.87 -10.08
CA ASP A 121 -14.36 -11.92 -9.87
C ASP A 121 -13.95 -11.20 -8.58
N HIS A 122 -14.57 -10.06 -8.28
CA HIS A 122 -14.31 -9.32 -7.06
C HIS A 122 -14.73 -10.10 -5.82
N ASP A 123 -15.94 -10.65 -5.81
CA ASP A 123 -16.47 -11.43 -4.70
C ASP A 123 -15.70 -12.73 -4.50
N ALA A 124 -15.25 -13.39 -5.58
CA ALA A 124 -14.37 -14.56 -5.48
C ALA A 124 -13.02 -14.27 -4.81
N ILE A 125 -12.54 -13.03 -4.87
CA ILE A 125 -11.28 -12.59 -4.27
C ILE A 125 -11.49 -12.05 -2.85
N ARG A 126 -12.51 -11.22 -2.64
CA ARG A 126 -12.69 -10.42 -1.42
C ARG A 126 -13.82 -10.88 -0.51
N GLY A 127 -14.74 -11.69 -1.02
CA GLY A 127 -15.87 -12.24 -0.27
C GLY A 127 -17.21 -11.92 -0.94
N GLU A 128 -18.18 -12.80 -0.71
CA GLU A 128 -19.53 -12.72 -1.28
C GLU A 128 -20.24 -11.41 -0.89
N GLY A 129 -20.83 -10.72 -1.86
CA GLY A 129 -21.60 -9.48 -1.70
C GLY A 129 -20.74 -8.22 -1.47
N VAL A 130 -19.42 -8.33 -1.47
CA VAL A 130 -18.51 -7.18 -1.27
C VAL A 130 -18.63 -6.19 -2.41
N PHE A 131 -18.73 -6.67 -3.66
CA PHE A 131 -18.87 -5.79 -4.83
C PHE A 131 -20.12 -4.89 -4.72
N ASP A 132 -21.28 -5.45 -4.37
CA ASP A 132 -22.51 -4.68 -4.26
C ASP A 132 -22.44 -3.65 -3.13
N LYS A 133 -21.81 -4.01 -2.01
CA LYS A 133 -21.60 -3.10 -0.90
C LYS A 133 -20.70 -1.93 -1.32
N VAL A 134 -19.59 -2.20 -2.03
CA VAL A 134 -18.71 -1.16 -2.57
C VAL A 134 -19.47 -0.29 -3.57
N ARG A 135 -20.13 -0.88 -4.56
CA ARG A 135 -20.92 -0.17 -5.59
C ARG A 135 -21.96 0.77 -4.97
N LYS A 136 -22.68 0.32 -3.95
CA LYS A 136 -23.64 1.16 -3.22
C LYS A 136 -22.94 2.33 -2.51
N ASN A 137 -21.80 2.07 -1.91
CA ASN A 137 -21.04 3.08 -1.17
C ASN A 137 -20.38 4.14 -2.08
N LEU A 138 -20.08 3.81 -3.35
CA LEU A 138 -19.54 4.77 -4.32
C LEU A 138 -20.50 5.96 -4.56
N GLU A 139 -21.82 5.76 -4.42
CA GLU A 139 -22.82 6.83 -4.56
C GLU A 139 -22.59 7.93 -3.51
N LEU A 140 -22.06 7.59 -2.32
CA LEU A 140 -21.77 8.53 -1.25
C LEU A 140 -20.53 9.41 -1.53
N LEU A 141 -19.75 9.06 -2.55
CA LEU A 141 -18.54 9.80 -2.92
C LEU A 141 -18.70 10.65 -4.18
N ARG A 142 -19.93 10.84 -4.68
CA ARG A 142 -20.15 11.63 -5.91
C ARG A 142 -19.73 13.08 -5.79
N GLU A 143 -19.92 13.68 -4.62
CA GLU A 143 -19.58 15.08 -4.33
C GLU A 143 -18.19 15.26 -3.70
N ARG A 144 -17.29 14.27 -3.91
CA ARG A 144 -15.93 14.31 -3.37
C ARG A 144 -15.09 15.43 -4.00
N ASN A 145 -14.23 16.04 -3.19
CA ASN A 145 -13.26 17.03 -3.68
C ASN A 145 -12.02 16.36 -4.32
N GLY A 146 -11.62 15.21 -3.81
CA GLY A 146 -10.43 14.50 -4.23
C GLY A 146 -10.64 13.51 -5.37
N LYS A 147 -9.55 12.96 -5.87
CA LYS A 147 -9.52 11.97 -6.95
C LYS A 147 -9.89 10.57 -6.44
N LEU A 148 -10.81 9.91 -7.13
CA LEU A 148 -11.15 8.49 -6.89
C LEU A 148 -10.34 7.59 -7.81
N THR A 149 -9.55 6.69 -7.22
CA THR A 149 -8.73 5.72 -7.95
C THR A 149 -9.12 4.31 -7.55
N PHE A 150 -9.41 3.44 -8.50
CA PHE A 150 -9.53 2.02 -8.21
C PHE A 150 -8.16 1.34 -8.28
N LEU A 151 -7.84 0.57 -7.23
CA LEU A 151 -6.68 -0.31 -7.18
C LEU A 151 -7.12 -1.74 -7.48
N CYS A 152 -6.67 -2.29 -8.59
CA CYS A 152 -6.93 -3.67 -8.98
C CYS A 152 -5.65 -4.48 -8.84
N THR A 153 -5.64 -5.44 -7.92
CA THR A 153 -4.54 -6.40 -7.80
C THR A 153 -4.69 -7.48 -8.86
N VAL A 154 -3.79 -7.48 -9.84
CA VAL A 154 -3.78 -8.47 -10.94
C VAL A 154 -3.14 -9.76 -10.44
N SER A 155 -3.95 -10.79 -10.34
CA SER A 155 -3.61 -12.13 -9.86
C SER A 155 -4.07 -13.20 -10.84
N ASP A 156 -3.83 -14.48 -10.55
CA ASP A 156 -4.35 -15.59 -11.37
C ASP A 156 -5.85 -15.57 -11.60
N ARG A 157 -6.59 -14.99 -10.67
CA ARG A 157 -8.06 -15.00 -10.68
C ARG A 157 -8.66 -14.00 -11.67
N ASN A 158 -7.93 -12.95 -12.01
CA ASN A 158 -8.46 -11.85 -12.83
C ASN A 158 -7.55 -11.43 -13.98
N VAL A 159 -6.33 -11.97 -14.10
CA VAL A 159 -5.35 -11.54 -15.11
C VAL A 159 -5.89 -11.60 -16.54
N GLU A 160 -6.68 -12.60 -16.90
CA GLU A 160 -7.22 -12.77 -18.26
C GLU A 160 -8.23 -11.67 -18.63
N LYS A 161 -8.84 -11.02 -17.65
CA LYS A 161 -9.81 -9.93 -17.83
C LYS A 161 -9.24 -8.55 -17.52
N ALA A 162 -8.07 -8.49 -16.87
CA ALA A 162 -7.54 -7.27 -16.25
C ALA A 162 -7.37 -6.12 -17.25
N ALA A 163 -6.99 -6.37 -18.49
CA ALA A 163 -6.86 -5.34 -19.51
C ALA A 163 -8.19 -4.64 -19.84
N LEU A 164 -9.32 -5.34 -19.78
CA LEU A 164 -10.64 -4.80 -20.14
C LEU A 164 -11.44 -4.28 -18.93
N LEU A 165 -11.04 -4.66 -17.71
CA LEU A 165 -11.71 -4.21 -16.48
C LEU A 165 -11.83 -2.68 -16.35
N PRO A 166 -10.82 -1.87 -16.72
CA PRO A 166 -10.92 -0.42 -16.58
C PRO A 166 -12.04 0.21 -17.41
N LEU A 167 -12.46 -0.41 -18.53
CA LEU A 167 -13.60 0.06 -19.31
C LEU A 167 -14.90 -0.01 -18.51
N GLN A 168 -15.11 -1.12 -17.80
CA GLN A 168 -16.28 -1.31 -16.92
C GLN A 168 -16.18 -0.51 -15.63
N MET A 169 -14.97 -0.39 -15.07
CA MET A 169 -14.71 0.39 -13.85
C MET A 169 -14.95 1.88 -14.06
N ALA A 170 -14.69 2.41 -15.25
CA ALA A 170 -14.98 3.80 -15.60
C ALA A 170 -16.46 4.15 -15.43
N GLU A 171 -17.37 3.21 -15.73
CA GLU A 171 -18.81 3.39 -15.55
C GLU A 171 -19.24 3.55 -14.09
N LEU A 172 -18.39 3.12 -13.15
CA LEU A 172 -18.59 3.29 -11.70
C LEU A 172 -18.16 4.68 -11.19
N GLY A 173 -17.66 5.55 -12.07
CA GLY A 173 -17.35 6.95 -11.76
C GLY A 173 -16.00 7.20 -11.08
N CYS A 174 -15.01 6.35 -11.31
CA CYS A 174 -13.63 6.62 -10.90
C CYS A 174 -12.91 7.53 -11.91
N ASP A 175 -11.86 8.22 -11.44
CA ASP A 175 -11.01 9.09 -12.26
C ASP A 175 -9.78 8.35 -12.81
N GLU A 176 -9.39 7.25 -12.16
CA GLU A 176 -8.22 6.47 -12.53
C GLU A 176 -8.36 5.01 -12.08
N VAL A 177 -7.78 4.11 -12.85
CA VAL A 177 -7.56 2.71 -12.46
C VAL A 177 -6.06 2.42 -12.45
N VAL A 178 -5.59 1.79 -11.39
CA VAL A 178 -4.23 1.26 -11.28
C VAL A 178 -4.32 -0.26 -11.21
N LEU A 179 -3.86 -0.92 -12.28
CA LEU A 179 -3.66 -2.36 -12.33
C LEU A 179 -2.30 -2.66 -11.70
N GLN A 180 -2.29 -3.31 -10.56
CA GLN A 180 -1.08 -3.63 -9.81
C GLN A 180 -0.83 -5.13 -9.85
N GLN A 181 0.31 -5.55 -10.38
CA GLN A 181 0.67 -6.96 -10.37
C GLN A 181 0.81 -7.47 -8.92
N LEU A 182 0.18 -8.60 -8.60
CA LEU A 182 0.30 -9.23 -7.28
C LEU A 182 1.76 -9.56 -7.00
N MET A 183 2.28 -9.05 -5.88
CA MET A 183 3.61 -9.38 -5.41
C MET A 183 3.64 -10.78 -4.79
N TYR A 184 4.65 -11.54 -5.12
CA TYR A 184 4.98 -12.83 -4.49
C TYR A 184 6.49 -13.09 -4.62
N LEU A 185 6.99 -14.06 -3.87
CA LEU A 185 8.38 -14.48 -3.85
C LEU A 185 8.45 -15.99 -4.06
N SER A 186 9.50 -16.46 -4.71
CA SER A 186 9.82 -17.89 -4.73
C SER A 186 10.31 -18.38 -3.36
N SER A 187 10.29 -19.68 -3.12
CA SER A 187 10.83 -20.24 -1.88
C SER A 187 12.31 -19.90 -1.67
N ALA A 188 13.10 -19.85 -2.75
CA ALA A 188 14.50 -19.44 -2.70
C ALA A 188 14.69 -17.96 -2.32
N GLU A 189 13.81 -17.07 -2.80
CA GLU A 189 13.83 -15.63 -2.47
C GLU A 189 13.35 -15.38 -1.05
N ILE A 190 12.36 -16.13 -0.56
CA ILE A 190 11.92 -16.08 0.84
C ILE A 190 13.07 -16.47 1.76
N GLU A 191 13.82 -17.52 1.43
CA GLU A 191 14.97 -17.93 2.25
C GLU A 191 16.08 -16.88 2.24
N LYS A 192 16.36 -16.22 1.10
CA LYS A 192 17.28 -15.08 1.01
C LYS A 192 16.81 -13.91 1.86
N TYR A 193 15.50 -13.59 1.79
CA TYR A 193 14.89 -12.51 2.58
C TYR A 193 15.03 -12.78 4.08
N ARG A 194 14.67 -13.98 4.55
CA ARG A 194 14.77 -14.37 5.95
C ARG A 194 16.20 -14.30 6.46
N ARG A 195 17.15 -14.84 5.70
CA ARG A 195 18.57 -14.81 6.03
C ARG A 195 19.08 -13.36 6.13
N PHE A 196 18.80 -12.54 5.14
CA PHE A 196 19.19 -11.13 5.16
C PHE A 196 18.61 -10.39 6.37
N SER A 197 17.32 -10.62 6.69
CA SER A 197 16.67 -10.00 7.85
C SER A 197 17.29 -10.46 9.17
N LEU A 198 17.58 -11.74 9.29
CA LEU A 198 18.18 -12.29 10.50
C LEU A 198 19.62 -11.77 10.71
N GLU A 199 20.45 -11.79 9.66
CA GLU A 199 21.85 -11.35 9.72
C GLU A 199 21.99 -9.85 9.99
N ASN A 200 21.14 -9.01 9.39
CA ASN A 200 21.28 -7.54 9.46
C ASN A 200 20.39 -6.89 10.52
N PHE A 201 19.25 -7.50 10.86
CA PHE A 201 18.27 -6.90 11.76
C PHE A 201 17.90 -7.78 12.95
N GLY A 202 18.39 -9.02 13.02
CA GLY A 202 18.08 -9.96 14.08
C GLY A 202 16.64 -10.44 14.10
N THR A 203 15.93 -10.32 12.96
CA THR A 203 14.50 -10.66 12.84
C THR A 203 14.31 -11.76 11.82
N ASP A 204 13.71 -12.88 12.21
CA ASP A 204 13.18 -13.92 11.31
C ASP A 204 11.71 -13.61 11.00
N TYR A 205 11.26 -13.89 9.78
CA TYR A 205 9.91 -13.63 9.32
C TYR A 205 9.32 -14.83 8.58
N PRO A 206 9.00 -15.94 9.30
CA PRO A 206 8.50 -17.17 8.71
C PRO A 206 7.13 -17.00 8.02
N GLU A 207 6.36 -15.99 8.41
CA GLU A 207 5.03 -15.67 7.85
C GLU A 207 5.07 -15.33 6.36
N LEU A 208 6.24 -14.93 5.83
CA LEU A 208 6.44 -14.69 4.40
C LEU A 208 6.09 -15.90 3.51
N THR A 209 6.09 -17.11 4.04
CA THR A 209 5.65 -18.31 3.31
C THR A 209 4.23 -18.17 2.75
N GLY A 210 3.40 -17.31 3.32
CA GLY A 210 2.10 -16.93 2.79
C GLY A 210 2.14 -16.25 1.41
N TRP A 211 3.29 -15.69 1.01
CA TRP A 211 3.53 -15.06 -0.30
C TRP A 211 4.36 -15.95 -1.24
N CYS A 212 4.59 -17.21 -0.87
CA CYS A 212 5.39 -18.13 -1.67
C CYS A 212 4.65 -18.55 -2.95
N ARG A 213 5.38 -18.50 -4.07
CA ARG A 213 4.94 -19.04 -5.36
C ARG A 213 6.15 -19.44 -6.19
N ASP A 214 6.34 -20.75 -6.40
CA ASP A 214 7.46 -21.31 -7.17
C ASP A 214 7.09 -21.57 -8.64
N ASP A 215 5.81 -21.89 -8.93
CA ASP A 215 5.33 -22.08 -10.31
C ASP A 215 4.55 -20.84 -10.77
N ASP A 216 5.18 -20.09 -11.66
CA ASP A 216 4.62 -18.85 -12.22
C ASP A 216 4.50 -18.86 -13.75
N ALA A 217 4.94 -19.91 -14.42
CA ALA A 217 5.03 -19.95 -15.88
C ALA A 217 3.67 -19.69 -16.56
N SER A 218 2.61 -20.33 -16.06
CA SER A 218 1.25 -20.12 -16.57
C SER A 218 0.74 -18.71 -16.32
N TYR A 219 0.95 -18.18 -15.13
CA TYR A 219 0.56 -16.81 -14.79
C TYR A 219 1.33 -15.79 -15.62
N ARG A 220 2.64 -16.01 -15.82
CA ARG A 220 3.48 -15.13 -16.64
C ARG A 220 3.01 -15.09 -18.10
N GLN A 221 2.60 -16.24 -18.66
CA GLN A 221 2.03 -16.28 -20.01
C GLN A 221 0.75 -15.46 -20.08
N LYS A 222 -0.19 -15.67 -19.16
CA LYS A 222 -1.44 -14.91 -19.08
C LYS A 222 -1.21 -13.40 -18.90
N LEU A 223 -0.21 -13.03 -18.10
CA LEU A 223 0.17 -11.64 -17.89
C LEU A 223 0.70 -11.00 -19.18
N ASN A 224 1.52 -11.71 -19.95
CA ASN A 224 2.01 -11.23 -21.24
C ASN A 224 0.87 -11.04 -22.25
N ASP A 225 -0.11 -11.94 -22.25
CA ASP A 225 -1.28 -11.82 -23.13
C ASP A 225 -2.16 -10.63 -22.70
N MET A 226 -2.36 -10.44 -21.41
CA MET A 226 -3.02 -9.27 -20.82
C MET A 226 -2.32 -7.96 -21.21
N LEU A 227 -0.99 -7.90 -21.14
CA LEU A 227 -0.22 -6.71 -21.53
C LEU A 227 -0.40 -6.36 -23.01
N ARG A 228 -0.40 -7.36 -23.90
CA ARG A 228 -0.66 -7.12 -25.33
C ARG A 228 -2.03 -6.54 -25.59
N GLU A 229 -3.02 -6.95 -24.80
CA GLU A 229 -4.39 -6.41 -24.87
C GLU A 229 -4.45 -5.01 -24.26
N PHE A 230 -3.78 -4.80 -23.13
CA PHE A 230 -3.66 -3.51 -22.45
C PHE A 230 -3.07 -2.43 -23.37
N GLU A 231 -2.01 -2.73 -24.10
CA GLU A 231 -1.33 -1.81 -25.04
C GLU A 231 -2.21 -1.41 -26.24
N LYS A 232 -3.16 -2.27 -26.64
CA LYS A 232 -4.08 -2.02 -27.76
C LYS A 232 -5.36 -1.30 -27.34
N THR A 233 -5.69 -1.32 -26.06
CA THR A 233 -6.95 -0.82 -25.53
C THR A 233 -6.87 0.68 -25.27
N THR A 234 -7.85 1.43 -25.81
CA THR A 234 -8.02 2.86 -25.48
C THR A 234 -9.02 2.99 -24.34
N TYR A 235 -8.62 3.66 -23.26
CA TYR A 235 -9.45 3.82 -22.08
C TYR A 235 -10.05 5.23 -22.01
N PRO A 236 -11.30 5.39 -21.50
CA PRO A 236 -11.94 6.69 -21.33
C PRO A 236 -11.42 7.49 -20.13
N ILE A 237 -10.62 6.84 -19.27
CA ILE A 237 -10.03 7.39 -18.05
C ILE A 237 -8.53 7.08 -18.00
N SER A 238 -7.82 7.66 -17.03
CA SER A 238 -6.42 7.32 -16.77
C SER A 238 -6.30 5.87 -16.29
N VAL A 239 -5.51 5.06 -16.97
CA VAL A 239 -5.19 3.68 -16.56
C VAL A 239 -3.69 3.50 -16.50
N LYS A 240 -3.21 2.92 -15.41
CA LYS A 240 -1.80 2.60 -15.20
C LYS A 240 -1.65 1.13 -14.89
N PHE A 241 -0.60 0.52 -15.40
CA PHE A 241 -0.17 -0.80 -15.00
C PHE A 241 1.16 -0.70 -14.25
N THR A 242 1.26 -1.40 -13.13
CA THR A 242 2.50 -1.47 -12.32
C THR A 242 3.01 -2.90 -12.28
N PRO A 243 3.95 -3.26 -13.19
CA PRO A 243 4.52 -4.59 -13.27
C PRO A 243 5.59 -4.83 -12.21
N HIS A 244 5.99 -6.09 -12.02
CA HIS A 244 7.24 -6.42 -11.36
C HIS A 244 8.44 -5.97 -12.23
N ALA A 245 9.37 -5.22 -11.65
CA ALA A 245 10.53 -4.70 -12.37
C ALA A 245 11.38 -5.81 -13.01
N TYR A 246 11.60 -6.90 -12.28
CA TYR A 246 12.41 -8.05 -12.71
C TYR A 246 11.89 -8.70 -14.00
N TRP A 247 10.57 -8.87 -14.15
CA TRP A 247 10.01 -9.60 -15.31
C TRP A 247 10.12 -8.86 -16.62
N PHE A 248 10.32 -7.56 -16.58
CA PHE A 248 10.36 -6.71 -17.77
C PHE A 248 11.77 -6.23 -18.10
N GLY A 249 12.80 -6.80 -17.44
CA GLY A 249 14.20 -6.42 -17.69
C GLY A 249 14.49 -4.95 -17.45
N MET A 250 13.66 -4.31 -16.62
CA MET A 250 13.81 -2.89 -16.33
C MET A 250 14.93 -2.72 -15.32
N ASP A 251 16.07 -2.28 -15.82
CA ASP A 251 17.20 -1.88 -14.99
C ASP A 251 16.77 -0.68 -14.14
N SER A 252 16.70 -0.86 -12.83
CA SER A 252 16.30 0.19 -11.94
C SER A 252 17.49 0.64 -11.10
N GLU A 253 17.67 1.93 -11.00
CA GLU A 253 18.68 2.57 -10.14
C GLU A 253 18.43 2.39 -8.63
N GLY A 254 17.76 1.32 -8.21
CA GLY A 254 17.33 1.12 -6.84
C GLY A 254 16.09 1.93 -6.46
N CYS A 255 15.56 1.65 -5.29
CA CYS A 255 14.37 2.36 -4.79
C CYS A 255 14.75 3.73 -4.22
N LYS A 256 14.50 4.81 -4.96
CA LYS A 256 14.70 6.19 -4.46
C LYS A 256 13.67 6.58 -3.40
N LYS A 257 12.49 5.96 -3.40
CA LYS A 257 11.38 6.30 -2.49
C LYS A 257 11.65 6.03 -1.01
N GLN A 258 12.52 5.09 -0.68
CA GLN A 258 12.93 4.80 0.70
C GLN A 258 13.68 5.95 1.38
N LEU A 259 14.21 6.90 0.60
CA LEU A 259 14.89 8.08 1.12
C LEU A 259 13.90 9.19 1.50
N GLU A 260 12.71 9.20 0.88
CA GLU A 260 11.72 10.26 0.97
C GLU A 260 10.40 9.81 1.59
N ARG A 261 10.26 8.51 1.86
CA ARG A 261 9.04 7.89 2.37
C ARG A 261 9.30 7.13 3.66
N ILE A 262 8.35 7.22 4.58
CA ILE A 262 8.34 6.38 5.78
C ILE A 262 7.03 5.62 5.90
N HIS A 263 7.09 4.55 6.66
CA HIS A 263 5.95 3.73 7.05
C HIS A 263 5.95 3.58 8.57
N ILE A 264 4.90 4.05 9.24
CA ILE A 264 4.69 3.84 10.67
C ILE A 264 3.57 2.81 10.82
N ARG A 265 3.87 1.70 11.48
CA ARG A 265 2.89 0.65 11.76
C ARG A 265 2.00 1.03 12.93
N HIS A 266 0.86 0.35 13.04
CA HIS A 266 -0.14 0.55 14.08
C HIS A 266 0.41 0.42 15.52
N ASP A 267 1.47 -0.38 15.71
CA ASP A 267 2.16 -0.62 16.97
C ASP A 267 3.32 0.37 17.25
N GLY A 268 3.62 1.23 16.29
CA GLY A 268 4.68 2.25 16.40
C GLY A 268 5.99 1.89 15.74
N GLU A 269 6.13 0.72 15.13
CA GLU A 269 7.36 0.36 14.44
C GLU A 269 7.55 1.17 13.17
N LEU A 270 8.73 1.77 13.01
CA LEU A 270 9.10 2.59 11.85
C LEU A 270 9.82 1.77 10.79
N GLY A 271 9.33 1.79 9.57
CA GLY A 271 9.96 1.22 8.40
C GLY A 271 10.06 2.20 7.24
N PHE A 272 10.65 1.74 6.13
CA PHE A 272 10.78 2.50 4.87
C PHE A 272 10.04 1.87 3.70
N CYS A 273 9.51 0.68 3.89
CA CYS A 273 8.83 -0.09 2.86
C CYS A 273 7.62 -0.81 3.46
N THR A 274 6.49 -0.75 2.77
CA THR A 274 5.26 -1.45 3.15
C THR A 274 5.35 -2.96 2.89
N ASP A 275 6.29 -3.37 2.03
CA ASP A 275 6.43 -4.75 1.58
C ASP A 275 7.63 -5.48 2.23
N TYR A 276 8.45 -4.77 3.01
CA TYR A 276 9.55 -5.35 3.77
C TYR A 276 9.25 -5.38 5.27
N PHE A 277 8.57 -6.43 5.73
CA PHE A 277 8.07 -6.55 7.11
C PHE A 277 9.14 -6.90 8.14
N GLY A 278 10.23 -7.53 7.73
CA GLY A 278 11.32 -7.95 8.62
C GLY A 278 12.21 -6.80 9.12
N PHE A 279 11.90 -5.55 8.77
CA PHE A 279 12.67 -4.39 9.17
C PHE A 279 11.89 -3.45 10.09
N SER A 280 12.58 -2.98 11.13
CA SER A 280 12.18 -1.81 11.89
C SER A 280 13.43 -0.98 12.24
N ALA A 281 13.32 0.32 12.04
CA ALA A 281 14.32 1.29 12.51
C ALA A 281 14.24 1.52 14.03
N GLY A 282 13.16 1.06 14.64
CA GLY A 282 12.81 1.25 16.05
C GLY A 282 11.38 1.75 16.19
N ASN A 283 10.94 1.96 17.43
CA ASN A 283 9.56 2.31 17.72
C ASN A 283 9.41 3.81 18.02
N VAL A 284 8.50 4.48 17.28
CA VAL A 284 8.27 5.93 17.42
C VAL A 284 7.69 6.34 18.77
N LYS A 285 7.18 5.39 19.56
CA LYS A 285 6.75 5.64 20.95
C LYS A 285 7.94 5.82 21.91
N ASN A 286 9.14 5.35 21.52
CA ASN A 286 10.32 5.30 22.38
C ASN A 286 11.40 6.31 21.98
N ALA A 287 11.35 6.88 20.76
CA ALA A 287 12.35 7.84 20.27
C ALA A 287 11.74 8.79 19.21
N PRO A 288 12.29 10.02 19.09
CA PRO A 288 11.90 10.95 18.03
C PRO A 288 12.14 10.37 16.64
N LEU A 289 11.31 10.78 15.66
CA LEU A 289 11.43 10.30 14.27
C LEU A 289 12.83 10.54 13.71
N ILE A 290 13.44 11.69 13.96
CA ILE A 290 14.76 12.03 13.41
C ILE A 290 15.83 11.05 13.87
N ASP A 291 15.81 10.61 15.14
CA ASP A 291 16.78 9.67 15.68
C ASP A 291 16.64 8.29 15.03
N LEU A 292 15.40 7.85 14.83
CA LEU A 292 15.11 6.60 14.15
C LEU A 292 15.49 6.65 12.67
N LEU A 293 15.28 7.78 12.00
CA LEU A 293 15.61 7.97 10.59
C LEU A 293 17.12 8.03 10.32
N THR A 294 17.93 8.35 11.32
CA THR A 294 19.39 8.55 11.17
C THR A 294 20.23 7.49 11.88
N ASN A 295 19.62 6.52 12.55
CA ASN A 295 20.34 5.46 13.24
C ASN A 295 21.02 4.46 12.27
N GLU A 296 21.84 3.59 12.83
CA GLU A 296 22.60 2.59 12.08
C GLU A 296 21.70 1.61 11.31
N ARG A 297 20.60 1.13 11.91
CA ARG A 297 19.64 0.22 11.27
C ARG A 297 19.05 0.85 10.01
N SER A 298 18.67 2.12 10.08
CA SER A 298 18.16 2.89 8.94
C SER A 298 19.20 3.03 7.84
N SER A 299 20.46 3.22 8.20
CA SER A 299 21.57 3.32 7.24
C SER A 299 21.82 1.99 6.53
N ILE A 300 21.80 0.87 7.25
CA ILE A 300 21.93 -0.48 6.70
C ILE A 300 20.80 -0.76 5.71
N PHE A 301 19.54 -0.50 6.10
CA PHE A 301 18.39 -0.74 5.21
C PHE A 301 18.47 0.08 3.91
N ARG A 302 18.79 1.36 4.03
CA ARG A 302 18.88 2.26 2.86
C ARG A 302 20.01 1.89 1.94
N SER A 303 21.16 1.45 2.48
CA SER A 303 22.24 0.93 1.66
C SER A 303 21.82 -0.33 0.92
N ALA A 304 21.25 -1.30 1.64
CA ALA A 304 20.79 -2.55 1.05
C ALA A 304 19.73 -2.34 -0.06
N ALA A 305 18.81 -1.40 0.15
CA ALA A 305 17.79 -1.07 -0.86
C ALA A 305 18.38 -0.39 -2.10
N ARG A 306 19.39 0.48 -1.92
CA ARG A 306 20.12 1.12 -3.03
C ARG A 306 20.94 0.11 -3.80
N ASP A 307 21.59 -0.80 -3.09
CA ASP A 307 22.53 -1.79 -3.65
C ASP A 307 21.82 -3.08 -4.12
N HIS A 308 20.49 -3.07 -4.22
CA HIS A 308 19.65 -4.19 -4.70
C HIS A 308 19.80 -5.50 -3.89
N GLN A 309 20.10 -5.40 -2.61
CA GLN A 309 20.28 -6.56 -1.74
C GLN A 309 18.97 -7.10 -1.14
N LEU A 310 17.86 -6.34 -1.28
CA LEU A 310 16.56 -6.75 -0.75
C LEU A 310 15.78 -7.57 -1.79
N PRO A 311 15.56 -8.88 -1.59
CA PRO A 311 14.92 -9.75 -2.60
C PRO A 311 13.53 -9.27 -3.03
N VAL A 312 12.77 -8.68 -2.13
CA VAL A 312 11.43 -8.14 -2.41
C VAL A 312 11.44 -7.01 -3.44
N CYS A 313 12.57 -6.30 -3.60
CA CYS A 313 12.67 -5.17 -4.52
C CYS A 313 12.51 -5.58 -5.99
N ASP A 314 12.91 -6.79 -6.35
CA ASP A 314 12.81 -7.28 -7.73
C ASP A 314 11.35 -7.56 -8.14
N HIS A 315 10.49 -7.82 -7.17
CA HIS A 315 9.05 -8.05 -7.37
C HIS A 315 8.19 -6.84 -7.03
N CYS A 316 8.80 -5.69 -6.69
CA CYS A 316 8.06 -4.51 -6.24
C CYS A 316 7.40 -3.79 -7.42
N PRO A 317 6.06 -3.68 -7.46
CA PRO A 317 5.35 -2.95 -8.51
C PRO A 317 5.48 -1.42 -8.37
N TRP A 318 5.97 -0.93 -7.24
CA TRP A 318 6.11 0.50 -6.95
C TRP A 318 7.49 1.07 -7.30
N ARG A 319 8.44 0.21 -7.64
CA ARG A 319 9.84 0.61 -7.89
C ARG A 319 10.00 1.50 -9.11
N LEU A 320 9.14 1.35 -10.08
CA LEU A 320 9.19 2.03 -11.37
C LEU A 320 8.33 3.31 -11.46
N GLN A 321 7.77 3.75 -10.34
CA GLN A 321 6.90 4.93 -10.29
C GLN A 321 7.60 6.18 -9.80
#